data_c4ed2363d380c6325ce4bf68897bfffb
#
_entry.id   c4ed2363d380c6325ce4bf68897bfffb
#
_cell.length_a   1.000
_cell.length_b   1.000
_cell.length_c   1.000
_cell.angle_alpha   90.00
_cell.angle_beta   90.00
_cell.angle_gamma   90.00
#
_symmetry.space_group_name_H-M   'P 1'
#
loop_
_entity.id
_entity.type
_entity.pdbx_description
1 polymer ?
#
loop_
_entity_poly.entity_id
_entity_poly.type
_entity_poly.pdbx_seq_one_letter_code
_entity_poly.pdbx_strand_id
1 'polypeptide(L)'
;MADCIFCRIAAGTAKAEIVHETPAALAFLDAHPAARGHAMVIPRVHAASLLELEGAAVEGLFLAVKEVMAKVAAALRPAGMNVGWNHGRAAGQHVLHLHVHVLPRYAEGGRGVQRLGEGGDRGALAEVADALRRA
;
A
#
# COMPACT_ATOMS: atom_id res chain seq x y z
N MET A 1 -15.45 -11.05 -4.08
CA MET A 1 -14.62 -11.58 -5.15
C MET A 1 -13.67 -12.63 -4.60
N ALA A 2 -14.10 -13.88 -4.69
CA ALA A 2 -13.35 -15.00 -4.09
C ALA A 2 -11.93 -15.16 -4.66
N ASP A 3 -11.75 -14.83 -5.93
CA ASP A 3 -10.46 -14.98 -6.61
C ASP A 3 -9.51 -13.80 -6.40
N CYS A 4 -9.97 -12.73 -5.77
CA CYS A 4 -9.12 -11.56 -5.54
C CYS A 4 -8.33 -11.73 -4.26
N ILE A 5 -7.00 -11.76 -4.38
CA ILE A 5 -6.12 -11.90 -3.22
C ILE A 5 -6.30 -10.73 -2.24
N PHE A 6 -6.53 -9.51 -2.74
CA PHE A 6 -6.72 -8.35 -1.86
C PHE A 6 -8.09 -8.40 -1.14
N CYS A 7 -9.13 -8.89 -1.80
CA CYS A 7 -10.40 -9.15 -1.12
C CYS A 7 -10.23 -10.17 0.01
N ARG A 8 -9.43 -11.20 -0.22
CA ARG A 8 -9.15 -12.22 0.81
C ARG A 8 -8.33 -11.66 1.96
N ILE A 9 -7.38 -10.78 1.67
CA ILE A 9 -6.61 -10.10 2.72
C ILE A 9 -7.54 -9.23 3.56
N ALA A 10 -8.42 -8.46 2.92
CA ALA A 10 -9.39 -7.62 3.61
C ALA A 10 -10.38 -8.42 4.46
N ALA A 11 -10.73 -9.62 4.00
CA ALA A 11 -11.62 -10.53 4.72
C ALA A 11 -10.89 -11.34 5.82
N GLY A 12 -9.58 -11.27 5.90
CA GLY A 12 -8.80 -12.03 6.89
C GLY A 12 -8.57 -13.49 6.51
N THR A 13 -8.84 -13.87 5.25
CA THR A 13 -8.68 -15.25 4.79
C THR A 13 -7.37 -15.49 4.03
N ALA A 14 -6.58 -14.46 3.83
CA ALA A 14 -5.23 -14.59 3.29
C ALA A 14 -4.28 -13.80 4.19
N LYS A 15 -3.06 -14.29 4.34
CA LYS A 15 -2.04 -13.67 5.20
C LYS A 15 -1.47 -12.41 4.55
N ALA A 16 -1.31 -11.38 5.37
CA ALA A 16 -0.56 -10.19 5.04
C ALA A 16 -0.14 -9.50 6.34
N GLU A 17 0.91 -8.70 6.27
CA GLU A 17 1.33 -7.86 7.40
C GLU A 17 0.50 -6.59 7.40
N ILE A 18 -0.62 -6.61 8.09
CA ILE A 18 -1.54 -5.47 8.19
C ILE A 18 -0.92 -4.40 9.07
N VAL A 19 -0.85 -3.17 8.58
CA VAL A 19 -0.23 -2.06 9.31
C VAL A 19 -1.22 -0.95 9.67
N HIS A 20 -2.38 -0.91 9.02
CA HIS A 20 -3.40 0.08 9.30
C HIS A 20 -4.77 -0.42 8.85
N GLU A 21 -5.80 -0.12 9.63
CA GLU A 21 -7.17 -0.50 9.29
C GLU A 21 -8.12 0.64 9.62
N THR A 22 -9.07 0.87 8.72
CA THR A 22 -10.21 1.75 8.95
C THR A 22 -11.47 1.02 8.48
N PRO A 23 -12.68 1.53 8.75
CA PRO A 23 -13.88 0.93 8.18
C PRO A 23 -13.91 0.91 6.66
N ALA A 24 -13.23 1.86 6.00
CA ALA A 24 -13.25 2.00 4.55
C ALA A 24 -12.04 1.35 3.85
N ALA A 25 -10.94 1.16 4.54
CA ALA A 25 -9.67 0.79 3.91
C ALA A 25 -8.79 -0.08 4.80
N LEU A 26 -7.82 -0.71 4.16
CA LEU A 26 -6.86 -1.57 4.80
C LEU A 26 -5.49 -1.29 4.20
N ALA A 27 -4.46 -1.29 5.01
CA ALA A 27 -3.09 -1.16 4.52
C ALA A 27 -2.24 -2.33 5.00
N PHE A 28 -1.40 -2.83 4.13
CA PHE A 28 -0.50 -3.94 4.43
C PHE A 28 0.80 -3.79 3.66
N LEU A 29 1.84 -4.46 4.14
CA LEU A 29 3.13 -4.42 3.46
C LEU A 29 3.11 -5.31 2.23
N ASP A 30 3.77 -4.86 1.17
CA ASP A 30 4.02 -5.69 0.00
C ASP A 30 4.93 -6.84 0.43
N ALA A 31 4.54 -8.09 0.10
CA ALA A 31 5.33 -9.28 0.42
C ALA A 31 6.68 -9.30 -0.31
N HIS A 32 6.75 -8.59 -1.43
CA HIS A 32 7.98 -8.44 -2.22
C HIS A 32 8.32 -6.94 -2.32
N PRO A 33 8.72 -6.31 -1.20
CA PRO A 33 8.81 -4.87 -1.15
C PRO A 33 9.93 -4.32 -2.05
N ALA A 34 9.64 -3.21 -2.71
CA ALA A 34 10.64 -2.48 -3.48
C ALA A 34 11.60 -1.70 -2.58
N ALA A 35 11.15 -1.38 -1.38
CA ALA A 35 11.95 -0.71 -0.37
C ALA A 35 11.39 -1.05 1.00
N ARG A 36 12.17 -0.81 2.03
CA ARG A 36 11.75 -1.00 3.42
C ARG A 36 10.50 -0.15 3.70
N GLY A 37 9.43 -0.80 4.13
CA GLY A 37 8.17 -0.12 4.43
C GLY A 37 7.25 0.10 3.25
N HIS A 38 7.54 -0.51 2.09
CA HIS A 38 6.64 -0.46 0.93
C HIS A 38 5.28 -1.01 1.33
N ALA A 39 4.29 -0.12 1.44
CA ALA A 39 2.93 -0.46 1.84
C ALA A 39 1.97 -0.26 0.69
N MET A 40 0.86 -0.98 0.74
CA MET A 40 -0.26 -0.81 -0.18
C MET A 40 -1.51 -0.51 0.62
N VAL A 41 -2.29 0.46 0.16
CA VAL A 41 -3.55 0.84 0.78
C VAL A 41 -4.67 0.50 -0.20
N ILE A 42 -5.62 -0.29 0.26
CA ILE A 42 -6.72 -0.75 -0.58
C ILE A 42 -8.06 -0.33 0.02
N PRO A 43 -9.07 -0.07 -0.82
CA PRO A 43 -10.44 0.01 -0.32
C PRO A 43 -10.90 -1.41 0.06
N ARG A 44 -11.75 -1.51 1.08
CA ARG A 44 -12.31 -2.81 1.46
C ARG A 44 -13.28 -3.34 0.42
N VAL A 45 -14.03 -2.44 -0.21
CA VAL A 45 -14.89 -2.83 -1.32
C VAL A 45 -14.05 -3.14 -2.55
N HIS A 46 -14.43 -4.15 -3.29
CA HIS A 46 -13.71 -4.50 -4.52
C HIS A 46 -14.01 -3.48 -5.62
N ALA A 47 -12.97 -2.89 -6.16
CA ALA A 47 -13.02 -2.03 -7.33
C ALA A 47 -11.70 -2.19 -8.07
N ALA A 48 -11.74 -2.40 -9.37
CA ALA A 48 -10.52 -2.54 -10.14
C ALA A 48 -9.78 -1.21 -10.28
N SER A 49 -10.51 -0.10 -10.28
CA SER A 49 -9.92 1.22 -10.48
C SER A 49 -10.63 2.28 -9.64
N LEU A 50 -9.99 3.42 -9.53
CA LEU A 50 -10.56 4.59 -8.86
C LEU A 50 -11.88 5.03 -9.51
N LEU A 51 -12.02 4.83 -10.81
CA LEU A 51 -13.24 5.21 -11.53
C LEU A 51 -14.47 4.42 -11.08
N GLU A 52 -14.27 3.26 -10.47
CA GLU A 52 -15.35 2.43 -9.97
C GLU A 52 -15.73 2.69 -8.52
N LEU A 53 -14.94 3.50 -7.80
CA LEU A 53 -15.24 3.84 -6.40
C LEU A 53 -16.21 5.01 -6.33
N GLU A 54 -17.12 4.93 -5.37
CA GLU A 54 -18.02 6.04 -5.06
C GLU A 54 -17.37 7.01 -4.08
N GLY A 55 -17.92 8.24 -4.00
CA GLY A 55 -17.32 9.36 -3.28
C GLY A 55 -16.86 9.07 -1.85
N ALA A 56 -17.73 8.46 -1.04
CA ALA A 56 -17.36 8.15 0.35
C ALA A 56 -16.21 7.15 0.43
N ALA A 57 -16.19 6.18 -0.48
CA ALA A 57 -15.10 5.19 -0.53
C ALA A 57 -13.80 5.82 -1.01
N VAL A 58 -13.87 6.79 -1.94
CA VAL A 58 -12.70 7.55 -2.38
C VAL A 58 -12.12 8.34 -1.22
N GLU A 59 -12.97 9.06 -0.48
CA GLU A 59 -12.54 9.83 0.68
C GLU A 59 -11.89 8.94 1.73
N GLY A 60 -12.53 7.83 2.07
CA GLY A 60 -12.01 6.89 3.07
C GLY A 60 -10.67 6.29 2.66
N LEU A 61 -10.52 5.94 1.38
CA LEU A 61 -9.27 5.41 0.86
C LEU A 61 -8.13 6.42 1.01
N PHE A 62 -8.32 7.66 0.56
CA PHE A 62 -7.25 8.64 0.58
C PHE A 62 -6.96 9.20 1.96
N LEU A 63 -7.94 9.21 2.85
CA LEU A 63 -7.67 9.49 4.25
C LEU A 63 -6.75 8.42 4.85
N ALA A 64 -7.01 7.14 4.54
CA ALA A 64 -6.14 6.05 4.99
C ALA A 64 -4.73 6.15 4.39
N VAL A 65 -4.61 6.57 3.13
CA VAL A 65 -3.30 6.82 2.50
C VAL A 65 -2.51 7.85 3.30
N LYS A 66 -3.14 8.97 3.66
CA LYS A 66 -2.51 10.00 4.46
C LYS A 66 -2.04 9.46 5.82
N GLU A 67 -2.88 8.66 6.46
CA GLU A 67 -2.57 8.07 7.77
C GLU A 67 -1.40 7.10 7.68
N VAL A 68 -1.34 6.30 6.63
CA VAL A 68 -0.22 5.37 6.39
C VAL A 68 1.07 6.14 6.10
N MET A 69 0.99 7.21 5.31
CA MET A 69 2.15 8.08 5.07
C MET A 69 2.70 8.65 6.38
N ALA A 70 1.80 9.07 7.28
CA ALA A 70 2.21 9.59 8.58
C ALA A 70 2.92 8.52 9.43
N LYS A 71 2.42 7.28 9.41
CA LYS A 71 3.08 6.16 10.10
C LYS A 71 4.47 5.88 9.54
N VAL A 72 4.58 5.85 8.21
CA VAL A 72 5.87 5.63 7.54
C VAL A 72 6.86 6.75 7.90
N ALA A 73 6.41 7.99 7.84
CA ALA A 73 7.26 9.13 8.17
C ALA A 73 7.77 9.06 9.60
N ALA A 74 6.90 8.73 10.54
CA ALA A 74 7.25 8.67 11.96
C ALA A 74 8.16 7.49 12.29
N ALA A 75 7.85 6.31 11.76
CA ALA A 75 8.53 5.07 12.15
C ALA A 75 9.84 4.84 11.40
N LEU A 76 9.87 5.15 10.11
CA LEU A 76 10.99 4.78 9.24
C LEU A 76 11.84 5.96 8.77
N ARG A 77 11.33 7.16 8.89
CA ARG A 77 12.04 8.42 8.59
C ARG A 77 12.70 8.42 7.21
N PRO A 78 11.96 8.09 6.13
CA PRO A 78 12.54 8.13 4.79
C PRO A 78 12.86 9.56 4.38
N ALA A 79 13.74 9.71 3.38
CA ALA A 79 14.04 11.01 2.80
C ALA A 79 12.85 11.54 1.97
N GLY A 80 12.02 10.65 1.45
CA GLY A 80 10.83 11.00 0.69
C GLY A 80 9.96 9.79 0.45
N MET A 81 8.86 9.96 -0.27
CA MET A 81 7.97 8.87 -0.63
C MET A 81 7.44 9.07 -2.03
N ASN A 82 7.32 7.98 -2.78
CA ASN A 82 6.50 7.96 -3.98
C ASN A 82 5.15 7.35 -3.60
N VAL A 83 4.07 8.07 -3.90
CA VAL A 83 2.71 7.64 -3.57
C VAL A 83 1.89 7.69 -4.84
N GLY A 84 1.25 6.58 -5.17
CA GLY A 84 0.45 6.51 -6.40
C GLY A 84 -0.03 5.11 -6.69
N TRP A 85 -0.71 4.99 -7.80
CA TRP A 85 -1.28 3.71 -8.23
C TRP A 85 -1.22 3.60 -9.74
N ASN A 86 -1.36 2.38 -10.24
CA ASN A 86 -1.43 2.11 -11.66
C ASN A 86 -2.86 1.78 -12.05
N HIS A 87 -3.34 2.38 -13.12
CA HIS A 87 -4.67 2.14 -13.64
C HIS A 87 -4.58 1.29 -14.90
N GLY A 88 -5.00 0.04 -14.78
CA GLY A 88 -5.05 -0.88 -15.90
C GLY A 88 -3.74 -1.63 -16.14
N ARG A 89 -3.83 -2.76 -16.82
CA ARG A 89 -2.68 -3.63 -17.07
C ARG A 89 -1.62 -2.96 -17.92
N ALA A 90 -2.01 -2.12 -18.88
CA ALA A 90 -1.06 -1.40 -19.72
C ALA A 90 -0.19 -0.43 -18.91
N ALA A 91 -0.67 0.03 -17.77
CA ALA A 91 0.07 0.92 -16.87
C ALA A 91 0.82 0.16 -15.76
N GLY A 92 0.73 -1.18 -15.76
CA GLY A 92 1.45 -1.99 -14.77
C GLY A 92 0.60 -2.49 -13.61
N GLN A 93 -0.72 -2.40 -13.70
CA GLN A 93 -1.59 -2.93 -12.66
C GLN A 93 -1.71 -4.45 -12.82
N HIS A 94 -1.09 -5.21 -11.92
CA HIS A 94 -1.11 -6.67 -11.98
C HIS A 94 -2.26 -7.30 -11.20
N VAL A 95 -2.69 -6.67 -10.12
CA VAL A 95 -3.86 -7.11 -9.34
C VAL A 95 -4.99 -6.14 -9.61
N LEU A 96 -6.14 -6.67 -10.09
CA LEU A 96 -7.28 -5.84 -10.48
C LEU A 96 -8.20 -5.54 -9.27
N HIS A 97 -7.60 -5.00 -8.26
CA HIS A 97 -8.22 -4.40 -7.09
C HIS A 97 -7.38 -3.17 -6.80
N LEU A 98 -7.98 -2.00 -6.82
CA LEU A 98 -7.27 -0.74 -6.64
C LEU A 98 -6.36 -0.80 -5.41
N HIS A 99 -5.10 -0.43 -5.60
CA HIS A 99 -4.16 -0.35 -4.49
C HIS A 99 -3.22 0.83 -4.72
N VAL A 100 -3.12 1.65 -3.68
CA VAL A 100 -2.26 2.82 -3.69
C VAL A 100 -0.96 2.44 -3.01
N HIS A 101 0.14 2.55 -3.72
CA HIS A 101 1.47 2.30 -3.17
C HIS A 101 1.93 3.49 -2.33
N VAL A 102 2.47 3.20 -1.16
CA VAL A 102 3.23 4.15 -0.37
C VAL A 102 4.65 3.59 -0.32
N LEU A 103 5.54 4.21 -1.07
CA LEU A 103 6.87 3.67 -1.30
C LEU A 103 7.92 4.61 -0.72
N PRO A 104 8.48 4.27 0.45
CA PRO A 104 9.51 5.10 1.05
C PRO A 104 10.79 5.12 0.21
N ARG A 105 11.44 6.28 0.17
CA ARG A 105 12.72 6.44 -0.50
C ARG A 105 13.72 6.99 0.50
N TYR A 106 14.82 6.29 0.67
CA TYR A 106 15.82 6.62 1.69
C TYR A 106 16.99 7.39 1.12
N ALA A 107 17.07 7.49 -0.20
CA ALA A 107 18.08 8.25 -0.92
C ALA A 107 17.41 8.94 -2.11
N GLU A 108 18.06 9.93 -2.69
CA GLU A 108 17.54 10.62 -3.86
C GLU A 108 17.48 9.69 -5.07
N GLY A 109 16.70 10.07 -6.07
CA GLY A 109 16.57 9.32 -7.32
C GLY A 109 15.40 8.34 -7.37
N GLY A 110 14.40 8.52 -6.53
CA GLY A 110 13.16 7.75 -6.59
C GLY A 110 12.52 7.87 -7.97
N ARG A 111 11.96 6.77 -8.47
CA ARG A 111 11.48 6.66 -9.85
C ARG A 111 9.97 6.45 -9.98
N GLY A 112 9.24 6.87 -8.96
CA GLY A 112 7.79 6.70 -8.93
C GLY A 112 7.37 5.26 -8.71
N VAL A 113 6.09 5.02 -8.77
CA VAL A 113 5.53 3.70 -8.45
C VAL A 113 5.65 2.71 -9.60
N GLN A 114 6.03 3.17 -10.79
CA GLN A 114 6.24 2.28 -11.93
C GLN A 114 7.54 1.48 -11.82
N ARG A 115 8.49 1.96 -11.05
CA ARG A 115 9.81 1.33 -10.88
C ARG A 115 9.92 0.66 -9.53
N LEU A 116 9.04 -0.31 -9.32
CA LEU A 116 9.06 -1.15 -8.13
C LEU A 116 10.10 -2.26 -8.32
N GLY A 117 10.64 -2.79 -7.26
CA GLY A 117 11.48 -3.97 -7.31
C GLY A 117 12.96 -3.75 -7.41
N GLU A 118 13.42 -2.53 -7.55
CA GLU A 118 14.84 -2.19 -7.49
C GLU A 118 15.12 -1.67 -6.09
N GLY A 119 15.70 -2.48 -5.27
CA GLY A 119 15.82 -2.02 -3.92
C GLY A 119 17.11 -2.34 -3.25
N GLY A 120 17.46 -1.59 -2.26
CA GLY A 120 18.49 -1.90 -1.31
C GLY A 120 17.93 -2.74 -0.17
N ASP A 121 18.24 -2.36 1.05
CA ASP A 121 17.75 -3.02 2.24
C ASP A 121 16.22 -2.90 2.34
N ARG A 122 15.55 -4.04 2.38
CA ARG A 122 14.09 -4.12 2.47
C ARG A 122 13.60 -4.34 3.91
N GLY A 123 14.50 -4.69 4.80
CA GLY A 123 14.16 -5.01 6.18
C GLY A 123 13.42 -6.34 6.30
N ALA A 124 13.19 -6.77 7.52
CA ALA A 124 12.35 -7.92 7.82
C ALA A 124 10.90 -7.46 7.92
N LEU A 125 10.00 -8.08 7.14
CA LEU A 125 8.61 -7.65 7.06
C LEU A 125 7.93 -7.54 8.42
N ALA A 126 8.09 -8.55 9.28
CA ALA A 126 7.45 -8.55 10.59
C ALA A 126 7.93 -7.38 11.46
N GLU A 127 9.23 -7.10 11.45
CA GLU A 127 9.80 -6.00 12.24
C GLU A 127 9.33 -4.64 11.72
N VAL A 128 9.31 -4.48 10.40
CA VAL A 128 8.84 -3.25 9.77
C VAL A 128 7.36 -3.03 10.07
N ALA A 129 6.54 -4.09 9.96
CA ALA A 129 5.12 -4.02 10.28
C ALA A 129 4.89 -3.60 11.73
N ASP A 130 5.65 -4.18 12.67
CA ASP A 130 5.53 -3.81 14.09
C ASP A 130 5.88 -2.34 14.33
N ALA A 131 6.94 -1.85 13.67
CA ALA A 131 7.31 -0.45 13.77
C ALA A 131 6.20 0.48 13.26
N LEU A 132 5.57 0.12 12.14
CA LEU A 132 4.47 0.90 11.58
C LEU A 132 3.22 0.86 12.45
N ARG A 133 2.90 -0.30 13.02
CA ARG A 133 1.74 -0.42 13.93
C ARG A 133 1.88 0.44 15.17
N ARG A 134 3.11 0.61 15.65
CA ARG A 134 3.39 1.44 16.86
C ARG A 134 3.40 2.93 16.56
N ALA A 135 3.46 3.30 15.32
CA ALA A 135 3.56 4.71 14.93
C ALA A 135 2.24 5.46 15.05
#